data_6657e9cd9ff2e28fbc43f057b2a7484f
#
_entry.id   6657e9cd9ff2e28fbc43f057b2a7484f
#
_cell.length_a   1.000
_cell.length_b   1.000
_cell.length_c   1.000
_cell.angle_alpha   90.00
_cell.angle_beta   90.00
_cell.angle_gamma   90.00
#
_symmetry.space_group_name_H-M   'P 1'
#
loop_
_entity.id
_entity.type
_entity.pdbx_description
1 polymer ?
#
loop_
_entity_poly.entity_id
_entity_poly.type
_entity_poly.pdbx_seq_one_letter_code
_entity_poly.pdbx_strand_id
1 'polypeptide(L)'
;KAIRRQRQMCIRDRLEVYHMELTEVTKFRRAVLTGLARFTWQGTLPEHIYDILYSVVTEDSPRVRCCVHKERAVLKNRINMALGLTVGLNIVEASKIALTEPVNKALPIIDVLPEACDQCPIDKFLVTDACRHCVAHKCMNKCPKKAITIHQNRAYIDKTKCIECGMCKKVCPYGAIIEISRPCERSCALNAIHAGADRKAKIDTSKCVECGSCRSACPFGAIDERSNIVQIIQAIRAGQRVHALLAPSFIGQMGFKVTPPQIVAALKKMGFAAIEEVAVGADMTLSLIHISEPTRRV
;
A
#
# COMPACT_ATOMS: atom_id res chain seq x y z
N LYS A 1 -14.85 16.92 25.15
CA LYS A 1 -15.47 17.56 23.95
C LYS A 1 -14.56 17.45 22.69
N ALA A 2 -13.24 17.58 22.80
CA ALA A 2 -12.31 17.46 21.64
C ALA A 2 -12.30 16.05 21.04
N ILE A 3 -12.22 15.00 21.85
CA ILE A 3 -12.22 13.60 21.43
C ILE A 3 -13.52 13.21 20.72
N ARG A 4 -14.66 13.72 21.20
CA ARG A 4 -15.96 13.53 20.56
C ARG A 4 -16.04 14.22 19.20
N ARG A 5 -15.40 15.39 19.02
CA ARG A 5 -15.26 16.10 17.75
C ARG A 5 -14.36 15.36 16.77
N GLN A 6 -13.26 14.80 17.24
CA GLN A 6 -12.33 14.00 16.42
C GLN A 6 -12.98 12.70 15.94
N ARG A 7 -13.74 12.00 16.81
CA ARG A 7 -14.57 10.85 16.43
C ARG A 7 -15.63 11.22 15.38
N GLN A 8 -16.28 12.37 15.52
CA GLN A 8 -17.29 12.87 14.57
C GLN A 8 -16.67 13.31 13.23
N MET A 9 -15.47 13.93 13.22
CA MET A 9 -14.74 14.25 11.98
C MET A 9 -14.35 12.96 11.24
N CYS A 10 -13.72 12.01 11.92
CA CYS A 10 -13.37 10.71 11.30
C CYS A 10 -14.58 9.94 10.74
N ILE A 11 -15.76 10.10 11.33
CA ILE A 11 -17.00 9.50 10.84
C ILE A 11 -17.56 10.28 9.64
N ARG A 12 -17.48 11.62 9.66
CA ARG A 12 -18.04 12.47 8.61
C ARG A 12 -17.25 12.36 7.31
N ASP A 13 -15.92 12.41 7.39
CA ASP A 13 -15.04 12.22 6.23
C ASP A 13 -15.16 10.82 5.61
N ARG A 14 -15.65 9.84 6.38
CA ARG A 14 -15.97 8.49 5.88
C ARG A 14 -17.31 8.37 5.22
N LEU A 15 -18.30 9.16 5.59
CA LEU A 15 -19.60 9.13 4.94
C LEU A 15 -19.48 9.52 3.46
N GLU A 16 -18.55 10.41 3.11
CA GLU A 16 -18.25 10.75 1.72
C GLU A 16 -17.47 9.67 0.97
N VAL A 17 -16.66 8.86 1.67
CA VAL A 17 -15.89 7.76 1.08
C VAL A 17 -16.76 6.54 0.72
N TYR A 18 -17.96 6.43 1.26
CA TYR A 18 -18.81 5.24 1.12
C TYR A 18 -19.54 5.08 -0.22
N HIS A 19 -19.56 6.12 -1.05
CA HIS A 19 -19.99 6.02 -2.45
C HIS A 19 -18.85 5.65 -3.40
N MET A 20 -17.61 5.51 -2.92
CA MET A 20 -16.51 5.07 -3.75
C MET A 20 -16.58 3.55 -3.96
N GLU A 21 -16.73 3.15 -5.18
CA GLU A 21 -16.54 1.76 -5.59
C GLU A 21 -15.14 1.28 -5.13
N LEU A 22 -15.08 0.05 -4.63
CA LEU A 22 -13.82 -0.56 -4.24
C LEU A 22 -12.86 -0.59 -5.43
N THR A 23 -11.66 -0.05 -5.26
CA THR A 23 -10.64 -0.13 -6.31
C THR A 23 -10.33 -1.59 -6.62
N GLU A 24 -9.95 -1.89 -7.87
CA GLU A 24 -9.56 -3.24 -8.29
C GLU A 24 -8.45 -3.81 -7.38
N VAL A 25 -7.49 -2.99 -6.97
CA VAL A 25 -6.45 -3.39 -6.02
C VAL A 25 -7.05 -3.88 -4.69
N THR A 26 -8.06 -3.20 -4.18
CA THR A 26 -8.75 -3.59 -2.94
C THR A 26 -9.55 -4.87 -3.13
N LYS A 27 -10.21 -5.05 -4.27
CA LYS A 27 -10.92 -6.29 -4.62
C LYS A 27 -9.96 -7.49 -4.65
N PHE A 28 -8.82 -7.36 -5.33
CA PHE A 28 -7.78 -8.41 -5.37
C PHE A 28 -7.26 -8.75 -3.97
N ARG A 29 -6.95 -7.76 -3.14
CA ARG A 29 -6.49 -7.99 -1.77
C ARG A 29 -7.52 -8.76 -0.94
N ARG A 30 -8.77 -8.33 -0.99
CA ARG A 30 -9.87 -9.00 -0.26
C ARG A 30 -10.07 -10.44 -0.74
N ALA A 31 -10.04 -10.67 -2.06
CA ALA A 31 -10.20 -12.01 -2.62
C ALA A 31 -9.10 -12.96 -2.16
N VAL A 32 -7.83 -12.51 -2.19
CA VAL A 32 -6.69 -13.29 -1.70
C VAL A 32 -6.84 -13.62 -0.21
N LEU A 33 -7.07 -12.62 0.64
CA LEU A 33 -7.19 -12.83 2.09
C LEU A 33 -8.38 -13.73 2.43
N THR A 34 -9.51 -13.60 1.71
CA THR A 34 -10.69 -14.46 1.91
C THR A 34 -10.39 -15.90 1.50
N GLY A 35 -9.70 -16.13 0.39
CA GLY A 35 -9.28 -17.45 -0.06
C GLY A 35 -8.33 -18.11 0.94
N LEU A 36 -7.30 -17.39 1.37
CA LEU A 36 -6.35 -17.86 2.37
C LEU A 36 -7.04 -18.23 3.69
N ALA A 37 -7.92 -17.36 4.19
CA ALA A 37 -8.67 -17.62 5.41
C ALA A 37 -9.54 -18.87 5.29
N ARG A 38 -10.27 -19.02 4.19
CA ARG A 38 -11.16 -20.17 3.94
C ARG A 38 -10.39 -21.48 3.95
N PHE A 39 -9.35 -21.61 3.13
CA PHE A 39 -8.59 -22.86 3.01
C PHE A 39 -7.74 -23.15 4.25
N THR A 40 -7.25 -22.12 4.96
CA THR A 40 -6.59 -22.32 6.26
C THR A 40 -7.56 -22.85 7.30
N TRP A 41 -8.79 -22.31 7.33
CA TRP A 41 -9.82 -22.80 8.26
C TRP A 41 -10.23 -24.24 7.98
N GLN A 42 -10.28 -24.62 6.70
CA GLN A 42 -10.54 -26.00 6.26
C GLN A 42 -9.38 -26.95 6.49
N GLY A 43 -8.14 -26.43 6.61
CA GLY A 43 -6.92 -27.25 6.73
C GLY A 43 -6.37 -27.75 5.40
N THR A 44 -6.83 -27.23 4.27
CA THR A 44 -6.50 -27.68 2.90
C THR A 44 -5.71 -26.64 2.12
N LEU A 45 -5.10 -25.67 2.80
CA LEU A 45 -4.45 -24.51 2.16
C LEU A 45 -3.40 -24.89 1.10
N PRO A 46 -2.44 -25.82 1.34
CA PRO A 46 -1.42 -26.14 0.34
C PRO A 46 -1.97 -26.80 -0.93
N GLU A 47 -3.08 -27.51 -0.81
CA GLU A 47 -3.72 -28.23 -1.93
C GLU A 47 -4.50 -27.27 -2.84
N HIS A 48 -5.13 -26.23 -2.24
CA HIS A 48 -6.03 -25.30 -2.91
C HIS A 48 -5.45 -23.90 -3.12
N ILE A 49 -4.15 -23.69 -2.90
CA ILE A 49 -3.57 -22.34 -3.01
C ILE A 49 -3.59 -21.80 -4.45
N TYR A 50 -3.47 -22.68 -5.44
CA TYR A 50 -3.63 -22.30 -6.85
C TYR A 50 -5.07 -21.96 -7.22
N ASP A 51 -6.06 -22.52 -6.53
CA ASP A 51 -7.47 -22.19 -6.75
C ASP A 51 -7.75 -20.72 -6.42
N ILE A 52 -7.06 -20.18 -5.39
CA ILE A 52 -7.11 -18.74 -5.09
C ILE A 52 -6.60 -17.94 -6.29
N LEU A 53 -5.46 -18.34 -6.87
CA LEU A 53 -4.86 -17.65 -8.01
C LEU A 53 -5.79 -17.64 -9.23
N TYR A 54 -6.32 -18.80 -9.59
CA TYR A 54 -7.14 -18.95 -10.78
C TYR A 54 -8.58 -18.45 -10.62
N SER A 55 -9.13 -18.43 -9.41
CA SER A 55 -10.45 -17.84 -9.15
C SER A 55 -10.44 -16.32 -9.17
N VAL A 56 -9.31 -15.70 -8.80
CA VAL A 56 -9.17 -14.24 -8.79
C VAL A 56 -8.80 -13.68 -10.18
N VAL A 57 -7.96 -14.40 -10.94
CA VAL A 57 -7.52 -14.00 -12.29
C VAL A 57 -7.84 -15.13 -13.28
N THR A 58 -9.06 -15.08 -13.81
CA THR A 58 -9.53 -16.01 -14.86
C THR A 58 -9.05 -15.55 -16.24
N GLU A 59 -9.17 -16.40 -17.24
CA GLU A 59 -8.82 -16.05 -18.63
C GLU A 59 -9.77 -15.03 -19.23
N ASP A 60 -11.02 -15.02 -18.81
CA ASP A 60 -12.09 -14.14 -19.29
C ASP A 60 -12.25 -12.85 -18.48
N SER A 61 -11.53 -12.70 -17.36
CA SER A 61 -11.64 -11.51 -16.52
C SER A 61 -11.13 -10.26 -17.25
N PRO A 62 -11.71 -9.07 -17.01
CA PRO A 62 -11.22 -7.82 -17.57
C PRO A 62 -9.74 -7.61 -17.24
N ARG A 63 -8.94 -7.24 -18.25
CA ARG A 63 -7.50 -7.02 -18.07
C ARG A 63 -7.25 -5.69 -17.37
N VAL A 64 -6.61 -5.76 -16.21
CA VAL A 64 -6.14 -4.58 -15.46
C VAL A 64 -4.68 -4.28 -15.82
N ARG A 65 -3.94 -5.29 -16.28
CA ARG A 65 -2.54 -5.20 -16.72
C ARG A 65 -2.39 -5.69 -18.17
N CYS A 66 -1.15 -5.70 -18.68
CA CYS A 66 -0.87 -6.07 -20.06
C CYS A 66 -1.32 -7.49 -20.46
N CYS A 67 -1.28 -8.45 -19.52
CA CYS A 67 -1.67 -9.83 -19.81
C CYS A 67 -1.99 -10.60 -18.50
N VAL A 68 -2.68 -11.73 -18.65
CA VAL A 68 -3.03 -12.65 -17.55
C VAL A 68 -1.81 -13.19 -16.81
N HIS A 69 -0.72 -13.46 -17.53
CA HIS A 69 0.50 -13.98 -16.92
C HIS A 69 1.12 -12.99 -15.95
N LYS A 70 1.13 -11.71 -16.29
CA LYS A 70 1.62 -10.65 -15.41
C LYS A 70 0.71 -10.46 -14.21
N GLU A 71 -0.60 -10.48 -14.40
CA GLU A 71 -1.56 -10.41 -13.30
C GLU A 71 -1.37 -11.56 -12.32
N ARG A 72 -1.22 -12.80 -12.84
CA ARG A 72 -0.95 -13.98 -12.02
C ARG A 72 0.41 -13.91 -11.31
N ALA A 73 1.45 -13.37 -11.94
CA ALA A 73 2.76 -13.17 -11.31
C ALA A 73 2.69 -12.18 -10.13
N VAL A 74 2.01 -11.05 -10.31
CA VAL A 74 1.75 -10.09 -9.23
C VAL A 74 0.93 -10.73 -8.11
N LEU A 75 -0.09 -11.52 -8.47
CA LEU A 75 -0.95 -12.17 -7.49
C LEU A 75 -0.21 -13.23 -6.67
N LYS A 76 0.71 -14.00 -7.28
CA LYS A 76 1.58 -14.95 -6.56
C LYS A 76 2.40 -14.25 -5.47
N ASN A 77 3.02 -13.12 -5.80
CA ASN A 77 3.78 -12.35 -4.83
C ASN A 77 2.89 -11.72 -3.74
N ARG A 78 1.69 -11.31 -4.10
CA ARG A 78 0.68 -10.85 -3.12
C ARG A 78 0.25 -11.97 -2.17
N ILE A 79 0.09 -13.19 -2.67
CA ILE A 79 -0.19 -14.38 -1.85
C ILE A 79 0.97 -14.62 -0.88
N ASN A 80 2.24 -14.56 -1.34
CA ASN A 80 3.40 -14.71 -0.46
C ASN A 80 3.41 -13.68 0.68
N MET A 81 3.13 -12.41 0.37
CA MET A 81 3.03 -11.39 1.41
C MET A 81 1.84 -11.61 2.35
N ALA A 82 0.71 -12.05 1.81
CA ALA A 82 -0.47 -12.37 2.62
C ALA A 82 -0.26 -13.61 3.52
N LEU A 83 0.70 -14.48 3.19
CA LEU A 83 1.18 -15.58 4.03
C LEU A 83 2.21 -15.14 5.09
N GLY A 84 2.63 -13.86 5.09
CA GLY A 84 3.64 -13.32 6.01
C GLY A 84 5.09 -13.49 5.55
N LEU A 85 5.31 -13.89 4.29
CA LEU A 85 6.62 -14.25 3.76
C LEU A 85 7.18 -13.23 2.77
N THR A 86 8.40 -13.45 2.28
CA THR A 86 9.02 -12.63 1.25
C THR A 86 8.44 -12.94 -0.14
N VAL A 87 8.52 -11.97 -1.04
CA VAL A 87 8.13 -12.14 -2.46
C VAL A 87 9.06 -13.12 -3.18
N GLY A 88 8.57 -13.76 -4.26
CA GLY A 88 9.38 -14.61 -5.12
C GLY A 88 9.42 -16.10 -4.75
N LEU A 89 8.80 -16.50 -3.65
CA LEU A 89 8.70 -17.90 -3.26
C LEU A 89 7.65 -18.66 -4.09
N ASN A 90 7.84 -19.97 -4.23
CA ASN A 90 6.78 -20.85 -4.74
C ASN A 90 5.61 -20.84 -3.76
N ILE A 91 4.40 -20.57 -4.24
CA ILE A 91 3.22 -20.36 -3.36
C ILE A 91 2.82 -21.62 -2.58
N VAL A 92 3.11 -22.83 -3.10
CA VAL A 92 2.84 -24.09 -2.38
C VAL A 92 3.84 -24.27 -1.22
N GLU A 93 5.13 -24.03 -1.47
CA GLU A 93 6.16 -24.06 -0.43
C GLU A 93 5.89 -22.97 0.62
N ALA A 94 5.58 -21.76 0.16
CA ALA A 94 5.21 -20.64 1.02
C ALA A 94 4.01 -20.97 1.92
N SER A 95 2.99 -21.67 1.39
CA SER A 95 1.84 -22.08 2.20
C SER A 95 2.21 -23.10 3.28
N LYS A 96 3.12 -24.04 2.98
CA LYS A 96 3.62 -25.01 3.96
C LYS A 96 4.44 -24.29 5.06
N ILE A 97 5.34 -23.39 4.68
CA ILE A 97 6.13 -22.58 5.63
C ILE A 97 5.20 -21.78 6.55
N ALA A 98 4.20 -21.10 5.99
CA ALA A 98 3.24 -20.31 6.77
C ALA A 98 2.41 -21.15 7.75
N LEU A 99 2.24 -22.44 7.48
CA LEU A 99 1.54 -23.39 8.35
C LEU A 99 2.43 -23.96 9.46
N THR A 100 3.74 -24.06 9.24
CA THR A 100 4.66 -24.73 10.17
C THR A 100 5.52 -23.76 10.98
N GLU A 101 5.86 -22.61 10.41
CA GLU A 101 6.76 -21.66 11.05
C GLU A 101 6.02 -20.55 11.79
N PRO A 102 6.59 -20.07 12.90
CA PRO A 102 6.05 -18.91 13.62
C PRO A 102 6.23 -17.63 12.78
N VAL A 103 5.49 -16.59 13.16
CA VAL A 103 5.59 -15.27 12.53
C VAL A 103 7.02 -14.75 12.58
N ASN A 104 7.59 -14.46 11.41
CA ASN A 104 8.91 -13.84 11.33
C ASN A 104 8.81 -12.32 11.57
N LYS A 105 9.10 -11.90 12.80
CA LYS A 105 9.07 -10.49 13.22
C LYS A 105 10.20 -9.63 12.62
N ALA A 106 11.22 -10.23 12.01
CA ALA A 106 12.33 -9.50 11.41
C ALA A 106 11.98 -8.93 10.02
N LEU A 107 10.93 -9.46 9.37
CA LEU A 107 10.50 -8.97 8.07
C LEU A 107 9.68 -7.67 8.22
N PRO A 108 9.92 -6.66 7.36
CA PRO A 108 9.12 -5.42 7.38
C PRO A 108 7.67 -5.73 6.99
N ILE A 109 6.72 -5.01 7.60
CA ILE A 109 5.28 -5.18 7.31
C ILE A 109 4.95 -4.71 5.88
N ILE A 110 5.58 -3.63 5.42
CA ILE A 110 5.33 -3.05 4.09
C ILE A 110 6.47 -3.42 3.15
N ASP A 111 6.14 -3.95 1.98
CA ASP A 111 7.12 -4.27 0.95
C ASP A 111 6.60 -4.00 -0.47
N VAL A 112 7.49 -4.07 -1.45
CA VAL A 112 7.21 -3.79 -2.85
C VAL A 112 7.06 -5.09 -3.63
N LEU A 113 5.99 -5.18 -4.43
CA LEU A 113 5.78 -6.23 -5.43
C LEU A 113 6.50 -5.83 -6.72
N PRO A 114 7.65 -6.43 -7.06
CA PRO A 114 8.50 -5.96 -8.16
C PRO A 114 7.80 -6.02 -9.52
N GLU A 115 6.95 -7.01 -9.76
CA GLU A 115 6.23 -7.22 -11.01
C GLU A 115 5.12 -6.17 -11.23
N ALA A 116 4.65 -5.55 -10.15
CA ALA A 116 3.63 -4.51 -10.21
C ALA A 116 4.23 -3.09 -10.28
N CYS A 117 5.53 -2.93 -9.99
CA CYS A 117 6.20 -1.63 -9.90
C CYS A 117 6.94 -1.28 -11.20
N ASP A 118 6.23 -1.17 -12.32
CA ASP A 118 6.81 -0.99 -13.65
C ASP A 118 6.19 0.13 -14.49
N GLN A 119 5.07 0.72 -14.05
CA GLN A 119 4.31 1.70 -14.84
C GLN A 119 4.59 3.17 -14.47
N CYS A 120 5.31 3.40 -13.37
CA CYS A 120 5.63 4.77 -12.99
C CYS A 120 6.64 5.40 -13.95
N PRO A 121 6.49 6.70 -14.27
CA PRO A 121 7.48 7.42 -15.04
C PRO A 121 8.87 7.31 -14.40
N ILE A 122 9.86 7.08 -15.25
CA ILE A 122 11.25 6.92 -14.83
C ILE A 122 11.90 8.27 -14.66
N ASP A 123 11.48 9.19 -15.53
CA ASP A 123 12.08 10.50 -15.69
C ASP A 123 11.38 11.52 -14.81
N LYS A 124 12.17 12.26 -14.06
CA LYS A 124 11.67 13.31 -13.18
C LYS A 124 11.07 14.49 -13.95
N PHE A 125 11.61 14.80 -15.14
CA PHE A 125 11.14 15.90 -15.97
C PHE A 125 10.66 15.41 -17.32
N LEU A 126 9.45 15.84 -17.72
CA LEU A 126 8.81 15.51 -18.98
C LEU A 126 8.38 16.79 -19.68
N VAL A 127 8.57 16.84 -21.00
CA VAL A 127 8.01 17.90 -21.85
C VAL A 127 6.63 17.50 -22.30
N THR A 128 5.64 18.33 -22.00
CA THR A 128 4.22 18.11 -22.40
C THR A 128 3.90 18.74 -23.76
N ASP A 129 2.71 18.46 -24.27
CA ASP A 129 2.20 19.04 -25.52
C ASP A 129 1.95 20.57 -25.44
N ALA A 130 2.07 21.15 -24.26
CA ALA A 130 2.08 22.61 -24.08
C ALA A 130 3.33 23.29 -24.63
N CYS A 131 4.36 22.53 -25.09
CA CYS A 131 5.56 23.07 -25.71
C CYS A 131 5.23 23.75 -27.03
N ARG A 132 5.54 25.06 -27.13
CA ARG A 132 5.27 25.89 -28.30
C ARG A 132 6.48 26.10 -29.21
N HIS A 133 7.55 25.35 -29.04
CA HIS A 133 8.77 25.52 -29.82
C HIS A 133 9.21 27.00 -29.92
N CYS A 134 9.27 27.69 -28.79
CA CYS A 134 9.57 29.12 -28.74
C CYS A 134 10.99 29.43 -29.24
N VAL A 135 11.14 30.48 -30.05
CA VAL A 135 12.43 30.90 -30.63
C VAL A 135 13.50 31.23 -29.59
N ALA A 136 13.09 31.68 -28.41
CA ALA A 136 14.02 32.03 -27.33
C ALA A 136 14.75 30.84 -26.72
N HIS A 137 14.30 29.61 -26.92
CA HIS A 137 14.89 28.35 -26.48
C HIS A 137 15.46 28.37 -25.05
N LYS A 138 14.77 29.09 -24.13
CA LYS A 138 15.24 29.33 -22.75
C LYS A 138 15.60 28.02 -22.02
N CYS A 139 14.82 26.95 -22.22
CA CYS A 139 15.08 25.66 -21.61
C CYS A 139 16.39 25.03 -22.08
N MET A 140 16.71 25.15 -23.38
CA MET A 140 17.98 24.64 -23.96
C MET A 140 19.16 25.46 -23.45
N ASN A 141 19.06 26.79 -23.53
CA ASN A 141 20.14 27.73 -23.13
C ASN A 141 20.49 27.64 -21.65
N LYS A 142 19.48 27.31 -20.81
CA LYS A 142 19.70 27.19 -19.36
C LYS A 142 20.16 25.79 -18.93
N CYS A 143 20.15 24.82 -19.82
CA CYS A 143 20.54 23.45 -19.49
C CYS A 143 22.08 23.32 -19.38
N PRO A 144 22.64 23.05 -18.18
CA PRO A 144 24.10 22.98 -17.99
C PRO A 144 24.72 21.79 -18.72
N LYS A 145 23.95 20.74 -18.96
CA LYS A 145 24.39 19.52 -19.67
C LYS A 145 23.99 19.48 -21.14
N LYS A 146 23.40 20.58 -21.65
CA LYS A 146 22.89 20.64 -23.04
C LYS A 146 22.06 19.40 -23.43
N ALA A 147 21.28 18.88 -22.47
CA ALA A 147 20.49 17.68 -22.61
C ALA A 147 19.14 17.92 -23.32
N ILE A 148 18.87 19.14 -23.79
CA ILE A 148 17.59 19.48 -24.44
C ILE A 148 17.85 19.78 -25.91
N THR A 149 17.15 19.08 -26.77
CA THR A 149 17.16 19.24 -28.24
C THR A 149 15.74 19.49 -28.74
N ILE A 150 15.60 19.95 -29.97
CA ILE A 150 14.30 20.13 -30.60
C ILE A 150 14.12 19.03 -31.64
N HIS A 151 13.01 18.31 -31.53
CA HIS A 151 12.56 17.32 -32.50
C HIS A 151 11.09 17.56 -32.82
N GLN A 152 10.69 17.52 -34.07
CA GLN A 152 9.30 17.66 -34.52
C GLN A 152 8.56 18.84 -33.86
N ASN A 153 9.19 20.02 -33.88
CA ASN A 153 8.65 21.28 -33.30
C ASN A 153 8.39 21.18 -31.77
N ARG A 154 9.10 20.31 -31.07
CA ARG A 154 8.96 20.13 -29.63
C ARG A 154 10.33 19.95 -28.97
N ALA A 155 10.49 20.47 -27.77
CA ALA A 155 11.67 20.18 -26.96
C ALA A 155 11.67 18.72 -26.51
N TYR A 156 12.82 18.08 -26.59
CA TYR A 156 13.08 16.72 -26.14
C TYR A 156 14.21 16.75 -25.11
N ILE A 157 14.07 16.02 -24.02
CA ILE A 157 15.10 15.90 -22.98
C ILE A 157 15.83 14.57 -23.18
N ASP A 158 17.09 14.64 -23.53
CA ASP A 158 17.97 13.47 -23.59
C ASP A 158 18.22 12.94 -22.17
N LYS A 159 17.68 11.79 -21.89
CA LYS A 159 17.71 11.16 -20.55
C LYS A 159 19.10 10.69 -20.14
N THR A 160 19.96 10.39 -21.09
CA THR A 160 21.34 9.96 -20.83
C THR A 160 22.22 11.12 -20.34
N LYS A 161 21.90 12.35 -20.76
CA LYS A 161 22.64 13.57 -20.40
C LYS A 161 21.96 14.35 -19.26
N CYS A 162 20.69 14.11 -19.01
CA CYS A 162 19.90 14.88 -18.04
C CYS A 162 20.30 14.52 -16.61
N ILE A 163 20.70 15.53 -15.82
CA ILE A 163 21.02 15.40 -14.38
C ILE A 163 19.84 15.78 -13.47
N GLU A 164 18.64 15.90 -14.02
CA GLU A 164 17.40 16.17 -13.27
C GLU A 164 17.42 17.41 -12.35
N CYS A 165 18.16 18.45 -12.72
CA CYS A 165 18.35 19.68 -11.92
C CYS A 165 17.11 20.61 -11.91
N GLY A 166 16.14 20.44 -12.81
CA GLY A 166 14.91 21.23 -12.88
C GLY A 166 15.05 22.66 -13.44
N MET A 167 16.22 23.08 -13.87
CA MET A 167 16.42 24.46 -14.37
C MET A 167 15.56 24.76 -15.61
N CYS A 168 15.38 23.79 -16.49
CA CYS A 168 14.53 23.92 -17.67
C CYS A 168 13.04 24.16 -17.34
N LYS A 169 12.53 23.51 -16.29
CA LYS A 169 11.17 23.74 -15.76
C LYS A 169 10.96 25.17 -15.31
N LYS A 170 11.94 25.73 -14.55
CA LYS A 170 11.86 27.07 -13.98
C LYS A 170 11.82 28.18 -15.02
N VAL A 171 12.46 27.97 -16.18
CA VAL A 171 12.59 29.01 -17.22
C VAL A 171 11.60 28.86 -18.37
N CYS A 172 10.81 27.80 -18.40
CA CYS A 172 9.82 27.61 -19.45
C CYS A 172 8.62 28.55 -19.25
N PRO A 173 8.37 29.53 -20.16
CA PRO A 173 7.29 30.50 -20.00
C PRO A 173 5.89 29.88 -20.13
N TYR A 174 5.79 28.71 -20.77
CA TYR A 174 4.53 28.00 -20.97
C TYR A 174 4.28 26.91 -19.93
N GLY A 175 5.19 26.71 -18.96
CA GLY A 175 5.07 25.62 -18.02
C GLY A 175 5.05 24.23 -18.66
N ALA A 176 5.55 24.11 -19.89
CA ALA A 176 5.49 22.88 -20.70
C ALA A 176 6.40 21.76 -20.17
N ILE A 177 7.31 22.08 -19.25
CA ILE A 177 8.19 21.07 -18.62
C ILE A 177 7.68 20.83 -17.21
N ILE A 178 7.12 19.65 -16.98
CA ILE A 178 6.56 19.24 -15.71
C ILE A 178 7.53 18.34 -14.94
N GLU A 179 7.45 18.42 -13.64
CA GLU A 179 8.15 17.49 -12.74
C GLU A 179 7.19 16.40 -12.32
N ILE A 180 7.59 15.16 -12.54
CA ILE A 180 6.83 13.99 -12.18
C ILE A 180 7.54 13.29 -11.03
N SER A 181 6.85 13.13 -9.92
CA SER A 181 7.30 12.33 -8.78
C SER A 181 6.39 11.13 -8.61
N ARG A 182 6.96 10.03 -8.17
CA ARG A 182 6.17 8.82 -7.89
C ARG A 182 5.23 9.08 -6.73
N PRO A 183 3.97 8.65 -6.80
CA PRO A 183 3.01 8.87 -5.72
C PRO A 183 3.50 8.32 -4.38
N CYS A 184 4.16 7.16 -4.37
CA CYS A 184 4.71 6.53 -3.17
C CYS A 184 5.86 7.35 -2.54
N GLU A 185 6.76 7.91 -3.35
CA GLU A 185 7.85 8.79 -2.88
C GLU A 185 7.28 10.08 -2.27
N ARG A 186 6.34 10.70 -2.97
CA ARG A 186 5.70 11.94 -2.53
C ARG A 186 4.88 11.79 -1.24
N SER A 187 4.30 10.61 -1.01
CA SER A 187 3.50 10.35 0.18
C SER A 187 4.32 9.99 1.42
N CYS A 188 5.61 9.72 1.26
CA CYS A 188 6.47 9.33 2.38
C CYS A 188 7.08 10.57 3.05
N ALA A 189 6.57 10.91 4.24
CA ALA A 189 7.07 12.06 5.02
C ALA A 189 8.53 11.89 5.47
N LEU A 190 9.01 10.65 5.60
CA LEU A 190 10.38 10.33 6.04
C LEU A 190 11.34 10.11 4.88
N ASN A 191 10.89 10.27 3.64
CA ASN A 191 11.68 9.97 2.44
C ASN A 191 12.34 8.57 2.47
N ALA A 192 11.66 7.60 3.07
CA ALA A 192 12.13 6.23 3.19
C ALA A 192 11.94 5.40 1.91
N ILE A 193 11.28 5.93 0.89
CA ILE A 193 11.02 5.22 -0.38
C ILE A 193 11.63 5.99 -1.54
N HIS A 194 12.35 5.30 -2.41
CA HIS A 194 13.04 5.86 -3.56
C HIS A 194 13.11 4.86 -4.71
N ALA A 195 13.45 5.32 -5.93
CA ALA A 195 13.70 4.44 -7.06
C ALA A 195 15.05 3.73 -6.91
N GLY A 196 15.06 2.41 -7.04
CA GLY A 196 16.28 1.61 -7.13
C GLY A 196 16.96 1.72 -8.51
N ALA A 197 18.14 1.10 -8.66
CA ALA A 197 18.86 1.02 -9.93
C ALA A 197 18.06 0.28 -11.02
N ASP A 198 17.22 -0.65 -10.64
CA ASP A 198 16.24 -1.37 -11.47
C ASP A 198 14.98 -0.55 -11.78
N ARG A 199 14.97 0.71 -11.38
CA ARG A 199 13.86 1.67 -11.52
C ARG A 199 12.57 1.28 -10.80
N LYS A 200 12.61 0.26 -9.96
CA LYS A 200 11.51 -0.12 -9.07
C LYS A 200 11.62 0.65 -7.75
N ALA A 201 10.52 0.80 -7.05
CA ALA A 201 10.55 1.40 -5.73
C ALA A 201 11.29 0.49 -4.75
N LYS A 202 12.13 1.08 -3.90
CA LYS A 202 12.79 0.42 -2.78
C LYS A 202 12.50 1.17 -1.50
N ILE A 203 12.27 0.43 -0.44
CA ILE A 203 11.98 0.98 0.88
C ILE A 203 13.23 0.82 1.75
N ASP A 204 13.71 1.94 2.28
CA ASP A 204 14.76 1.96 3.28
C ASP A 204 14.15 1.61 4.64
N THR A 205 14.34 0.38 5.07
CA THR A 205 13.78 -0.14 6.33
C THR A 205 14.32 0.57 7.57
N SER A 206 15.50 1.18 7.48
CA SER A 206 16.09 1.93 8.60
C SER A 206 15.34 3.24 8.89
N LYS A 207 14.65 3.80 7.89
CA LYS A 207 13.86 5.04 7.99
C LYS A 207 12.36 4.79 8.01
N CYS A 208 11.93 3.61 7.55
CA CYS A 208 10.52 3.29 7.40
C CYS A 208 9.87 3.03 8.76
N VAL A 209 8.78 3.73 9.06
CA VAL A 209 7.94 3.51 10.26
C VAL A 209 6.67 2.73 9.95
N GLU A 210 6.59 2.08 8.79
CA GLU A 210 5.51 1.17 8.38
C GLU A 210 4.09 1.78 8.43
N CYS A 211 3.98 3.11 8.25
CA CYS A 211 2.71 3.83 8.34
C CYS A 211 1.70 3.53 7.21
N GLY A 212 2.12 2.89 6.11
CA GLY A 212 1.25 2.51 4.98
C GLY A 212 0.87 3.62 4.00
N SER A 213 1.33 4.86 4.16
CA SER A 213 0.98 5.97 3.26
C SER A 213 1.37 5.69 1.81
N CYS A 214 2.55 5.09 1.57
CA CYS A 214 3.01 4.70 0.24
C CYS A 214 2.13 3.60 -0.40
N ARG A 215 1.58 2.67 0.41
CA ARG A 215 0.64 1.64 -0.03
C ARG A 215 -0.67 2.27 -0.53
N SER A 216 -1.20 3.22 0.22
CA SER A 216 -2.44 3.91 -0.12
C SER A 216 -2.28 4.82 -1.35
N ALA A 217 -1.10 5.43 -1.51
CA ALA A 217 -0.79 6.33 -2.62
C ALA A 217 -0.48 5.59 -3.93
N CYS A 218 -0.12 4.30 -3.91
CA CYS A 218 0.27 3.56 -5.10
C CYS A 218 -0.94 3.16 -5.96
N PRO A 219 -1.15 3.76 -7.16
CA PRO A 219 -2.31 3.45 -7.99
C PRO A 219 -2.22 2.06 -8.63
N PHE A 220 -1.03 1.49 -8.72
CA PHE A 220 -0.79 0.17 -9.30
C PHE A 220 -0.88 -0.97 -8.28
N GLY A 221 -1.06 -0.66 -7.00
CA GLY A 221 -1.05 -1.65 -5.93
C GLY A 221 0.26 -2.44 -5.86
N ALA A 222 1.37 -1.78 -6.21
CA ALA A 222 2.71 -2.38 -6.20
C ALA A 222 3.33 -2.42 -4.79
N ILE A 223 2.72 -1.77 -3.81
CA ILE A 223 3.15 -1.82 -2.41
C ILE A 223 2.04 -2.49 -1.62
N ASP A 224 2.42 -3.49 -0.85
CA ASP A 224 1.48 -4.26 -0.06
C ASP A 224 1.99 -4.51 1.35
N GLU A 225 1.10 -5.03 2.19
CA GLU A 225 1.38 -5.37 3.59
C GLU A 225 1.49 -6.88 3.76
N ARG A 226 2.38 -7.31 4.64
CA ARG A 226 2.41 -8.70 5.12
C ARG A 226 1.27 -8.93 6.09
N SER A 227 0.66 -10.09 5.99
CA SER A 227 -0.42 -10.52 6.86
C SER A 227 -0.03 -11.80 7.60
N ASN A 228 -0.49 -11.93 8.82
CA ASN A 228 -0.32 -13.15 9.61
C ASN A 228 -1.65 -13.91 9.78
N ILE A 229 -2.55 -13.75 8.80
CA ILE A 229 -3.90 -14.32 8.87
C ILE A 229 -3.89 -15.84 9.03
N VAL A 230 -2.95 -16.53 8.39
CA VAL A 230 -2.81 -17.99 8.45
C VAL A 230 -2.42 -18.42 9.86
N GLN A 231 -1.37 -17.80 10.43
CA GLN A 231 -0.87 -18.11 11.77
C GLN A 231 -1.92 -17.80 12.86
N ILE A 232 -2.67 -16.72 12.70
CA ILE A 232 -3.75 -16.35 13.61
C ILE A 232 -4.86 -17.40 13.59
N ILE A 233 -5.30 -17.84 12.40
CA ILE A 233 -6.33 -18.86 12.26
C ILE A 233 -5.85 -20.20 12.86
N GLN A 234 -4.59 -20.56 12.65
CA GLN A 234 -4.03 -21.76 13.26
C GLN A 234 -3.98 -21.68 14.79
N ALA A 235 -3.56 -20.54 15.34
CA ALA A 235 -3.55 -20.32 16.78
C ALA A 235 -4.95 -20.47 17.39
N ILE A 236 -5.98 -19.92 16.74
CA ILE A 236 -7.37 -20.07 17.17
C ILE A 236 -7.81 -21.54 17.09
N ARG A 237 -7.49 -22.23 15.99
CA ARG A 237 -7.84 -23.67 15.82
C ARG A 237 -7.12 -24.57 16.82
N ALA A 238 -5.91 -24.19 17.22
CA ALA A 238 -5.15 -24.88 18.27
C ALA A 238 -5.64 -24.54 19.69
N GLY A 239 -6.69 -23.75 19.84
CA GLY A 239 -7.25 -23.37 21.15
C GLY A 239 -6.42 -22.34 21.92
N GLN A 240 -5.49 -21.66 21.26
CA GLN A 240 -4.71 -20.58 21.89
C GLN A 240 -5.58 -19.35 22.11
N ARG A 241 -5.29 -18.62 23.18
CA ARG A 241 -6.00 -17.37 23.50
C ARG A 241 -5.49 -16.23 22.63
N VAL A 242 -6.22 -15.94 21.56
CA VAL A 242 -5.92 -14.83 20.63
C VAL A 242 -6.83 -13.64 20.96
N HIS A 243 -6.22 -12.46 21.17
CA HIS A 243 -6.93 -11.22 21.44
C HIS A 243 -6.95 -10.36 20.18
N ALA A 244 -8.07 -9.71 19.90
CA ALA A 244 -8.20 -8.76 18.81
C ALA A 244 -8.17 -7.32 19.35
N LEU A 245 -7.23 -6.52 18.83
CA LEU A 245 -7.18 -5.08 19.08
C LEU A 245 -7.76 -4.35 17.86
N LEU A 246 -8.87 -3.65 18.06
CA LEU A 246 -9.57 -2.93 16.99
C LEU A 246 -9.17 -1.46 16.98
N ALA A 247 -8.62 -0.99 15.87
CA ALA A 247 -8.44 0.44 15.66
C ALA A 247 -9.80 1.13 15.52
N PRO A 248 -10.01 2.37 16.03
CA PRO A 248 -11.29 3.07 15.90
C PRO A 248 -11.80 3.19 14.47
N SER A 249 -10.87 3.05 13.52
CA SER A 249 -11.16 3.05 12.09
C SER A 249 -11.91 1.82 11.57
N PHE A 250 -12.17 0.80 12.35
CA PHE A 250 -12.95 -0.38 11.93
C PHE A 250 -14.43 -0.07 11.65
N ILE A 251 -14.94 0.99 12.27
CA ILE A 251 -16.35 1.43 12.13
C ILE A 251 -16.61 1.79 10.66
N GLY A 252 -17.64 1.21 10.09
CA GLY A 252 -18.07 1.46 8.72
C GLY A 252 -17.27 0.70 7.64
N GLN A 253 -16.20 -0.02 7.91
CA GLN A 253 -15.45 -0.80 6.89
C GLN A 253 -16.24 -1.98 6.30
N MET A 254 -17.24 -2.48 7.05
CA MET A 254 -18.10 -3.58 6.63
C MET A 254 -19.45 -3.10 6.05
N GLY A 255 -19.58 -1.80 5.79
CA GLY A 255 -20.80 -1.18 5.29
C GLY A 255 -21.65 -0.54 6.39
N PHE A 256 -22.58 0.35 5.98
CA PHE A 256 -23.40 1.14 6.91
C PHE A 256 -24.34 0.33 7.80
N LYS A 257 -24.78 -0.83 7.33
CA LYS A 257 -25.72 -1.68 8.05
C LYS A 257 -25.06 -2.49 9.16
N VAL A 258 -23.71 -2.55 9.19
CA VAL A 258 -22.97 -3.34 10.17
C VAL A 258 -22.56 -2.44 11.33
N THR A 259 -23.11 -2.73 12.49
CA THR A 259 -22.85 -1.99 13.73
C THR A 259 -21.59 -2.51 14.44
N PRO A 260 -20.88 -1.68 15.24
CA PRO A 260 -19.72 -2.12 16.01
C PRO A 260 -19.99 -3.36 16.89
N PRO A 261 -21.13 -3.47 17.63
CA PRO A 261 -21.43 -4.67 18.39
C PRO A 261 -21.55 -5.94 17.54
N GLN A 262 -22.05 -5.83 16.29
CA GLN A 262 -22.11 -6.98 15.38
C GLN A 262 -20.71 -7.45 14.97
N ILE A 263 -19.76 -6.53 14.76
CA ILE A 263 -18.37 -6.88 14.43
C ILE A 263 -17.72 -7.58 15.62
N VAL A 264 -17.89 -7.06 16.82
CA VAL A 264 -17.42 -7.69 18.06
C VAL A 264 -18.00 -9.08 18.24
N ALA A 265 -19.32 -9.24 18.03
CA ALA A 265 -19.99 -10.54 18.11
C ALA A 265 -19.47 -11.53 17.05
N ALA A 266 -19.20 -11.05 15.83
CA ALA A 266 -18.64 -11.88 14.77
C ALA A 266 -17.22 -12.37 15.12
N LEU A 267 -16.35 -11.49 15.62
CA LEU A 267 -14.99 -11.86 16.05
C LEU A 267 -15.01 -12.87 17.21
N LYS A 268 -15.92 -12.71 18.17
CA LYS A 268 -16.13 -13.72 19.24
C LYS A 268 -16.53 -15.07 18.67
N LYS A 269 -17.46 -15.10 17.70
CA LYS A 269 -17.87 -16.34 17.01
C LYS A 269 -16.71 -16.96 16.20
N MET A 270 -15.78 -16.17 15.71
CA MET A 270 -14.56 -16.65 15.04
C MET A 270 -13.52 -17.24 16.00
N GLY A 271 -13.71 -17.14 17.33
CA GLY A 271 -12.86 -17.77 18.33
C GLY A 271 -11.84 -16.84 18.98
N PHE A 272 -11.93 -15.52 18.77
CA PHE A 272 -11.09 -14.57 19.53
C PHE A 272 -11.50 -14.56 21.02
N ALA A 273 -10.51 -14.70 21.90
CA ALA A 273 -10.72 -14.79 23.35
C ALA A 273 -11.16 -13.45 23.97
N ALA A 274 -10.59 -12.34 23.50
CA ALA A 274 -10.98 -10.99 23.89
C ALA A 274 -10.92 -10.05 22.69
N ILE A 275 -11.73 -9.00 22.74
CA ILE A 275 -11.78 -7.97 21.69
C ILE A 275 -11.78 -6.62 22.41
N GLU A 276 -10.76 -5.83 22.15
CA GLU A 276 -10.54 -4.55 22.77
C GLU A 276 -10.38 -3.45 21.72
N GLU A 277 -10.84 -2.25 22.02
CA GLU A 277 -10.65 -1.08 21.18
C GLU A 277 -9.37 -0.36 21.59
N VAL A 278 -8.44 -0.12 20.65
CA VAL A 278 -7.16 0.56 20.91
C VAL A 278 -7.37 1.95 21.54
N ALA A 279 -8.50 2.61 21.27
CA ALA A 279 -8.84 3.90 21.86
C ALA A 279 -8.93 3.85 23.39
N VAL A 280 -9.31 2.72 23.98
CA VAL A 280 -9.33 2.54 25.44
C VAL A 280 -7.93 2.66 26.03
N GLY A 281 -6.93 2.04 25.39
CA GLY A 281 -5.54 2.16 25.80
C GLY A 281 -5.01 3.58 25.72
N ALA A 282 -5.39 4.33 24.69
CA ALA A 282 -5.04 5.74 24.56
C ALA A 282 -5.67 6.60 25.69
N ASP A 283 -6.95 6.36 26.01
CA ASP A 283 -7.64 7.05 27.10
C ASP A 283 -6.99 6.74 28.45
N MET A 284 -6.60 5.49 28.68
CA MET A 284 -5.85 5.09 29.90
C MET A 284 -4.49 5.78 29.98
N THR A 285 -3.73 5.84 28.89
CA THR A 285 -2.43 6.51 28.84
C THR A 285 -2.56 7.99 29.15
N LEU A 286 -3.53 8.68 28.55
CA LEU A 286 -3.81 10.09 28.82
C LEU A 286 -4.19 10.32 30.27
N SER A 287 -5.01 9.45 30.87
CA SER A 287 -5.38 9.51 32.28
C SER A 287 -4.16 9.36 33.19
N LEU A 288 -3.26 8.42 32.90
CA LEU A 288 -2.03 8.20 33.65
C LEU A 288 -1.07 9.39 33.54
N ILE A 289 -0.92 10.01 32.39
CA ILE A 289 -0.09 11.21 32.20
C ILE A 289 -0.64 12.36 33.04
N HIS A 290 -1.95 12.57 33.09
CA HIS A 290 -2.56 13.61 33.92
C HIS A 290 -2.40 13.36 35.44
N ILE A 291 -2.28 12.12 35.84
CA ILE A 291 -2.07 11.75 37.26
C ILE A 291 -0.59 11.88 37.61
N SER A 292 0.32 11.37 36.76
CA SER A 292 1.76 11.30 37.06
C SER A 292 2.49 12.61 36.75
N GLU A 293 2.03 13.39 35.78
CA GLU A 293 2.61 14.68 35.39
C GLU A 293 1.51 15.75 35.36
N PRO A 294 1.01 16.22 36.52
CA PRO A 294 0.09 17.34 36.57
C PRO A 294 0.79 18.55 35.92
N THR A 295 0.25 19.03 34.82
CA THR A 295 0.75 20.23 34.13
C THR A 295 1.04 21.31 35.15
N ARG A 296 2.33 21.66 35.32
CA ARG A 296 2.70 22.86 36.01
C ARG A 296 1.96 24.03 35.32
N ARG A 297 0.97 24.58 36.03
CA ARG A 297 0.43 25.88 35.64
C ARG A 297 1.58 26.87 35.76
N VAL A 298 2.06 27.35 34.61
CA VAL A 298 2.94 28.50 34.51
C VAL A 298 2.05 29.75 34.68
#